data_a8e171a8c8d79fad2b05fc0aa0558dac
#
_entry.id   a8e171a8c8d79fad2b05fc0aa0558dac
#
_cell.length_a   1.000
_cell.length_b   1.000
_cell.length_c   1.000
_cell.angle_alpha   90.00
_cell.angle_beta   90.00
_cell.angle_gamma   90.00
#
_symmetry.space_group_name_H-M   'P 1'
#
loop_
_entity.id
_entity.type
_entity.pdbx_description
1 polymer ?
#
loop_
_entity_poly.entity_id
_entity_poly.type
_entity_poly.pdbx_seq_one_letter_code
_entity_poly.pdbx_strand_id
1 'polypeptide(L)'
;MANAITPKLFFLFIFLSLEPIAFAAVSNPDNFLELSAETLEDKIRGGLLGQLLGNLNSLPHENKYYNEPGSVENYTPSLPDGARTDDDTDIEWVYIVAIQRSPTVYLQPQHITGLWKTHINNNIWCSNLYVRRLMDIGIDPPLTGSPALNPWADFNVSGQFVCETFGLLAPAMPQTAARIALHYTHVSIDGEPAQATQLFAAMIATAFTTDDIDKILDAGLASIDPNCLLRQIVTDVRSWQKQYPDDWRTTRRLIRDKYTLYENRTRNQNGCELCTAATIAALLYGQGDFVKTLICAFNFGWDADNNAATAGTIVGVIKGCRWMQKQNWQIKDLYRNTTRPGMPDDETITTFANRIIEVAGRVIAENGGQKLTRNGKTIYRIPLQQPANIEPLLDPNNQLTALRSQLKPQILSALADNTSTQNQARAAYLAICLGLADSLKKEHPDRWPKLLEALEQYPQLLDVLLGGSVGPGGDRLRKAALAAGLKKPAQ
;
A
#
# COMPACT_ATOMS: atom_id res chain seq x y z
N MET A 1 -36.85 -2.84 58.69
CA MET A 1 -36.09 -1.81 57.93
C MET A 1 -34.73 -2.40 57.66
N ALA A 2 -34.51 -2.93 56.49
CA ALA A 2 -33.20 -3.44 56.06
C ALA A 2 -32.96 -2.92 54.65
N ASN A 3 -31.99 -2.02 54.53
CA ASN A 3 -31.59 -1.39 53.29
C ASN A 3 -30.78 -2.39 52.45
N ALA A 4 -31.28 -2.73 51.28
CA ALA A 4 -30.53 -3.48 50.27
C ALA A 4 -29.58 -2.54 49.52
N ILE A 5 -28.29 -2.77 49.63
CA ILE A 5 -27.23 -2.10 48.88
C ILE A 5 -26.97 -2.92 47.59
N THR A 6 -27.33 -2.34 46.45
CA THR A 6 -27.03 -2.91 45.14
C THR A 6 -25.61 -2.53 44.75
N PRO A 7 -24.71 -3.44 44.38
CA PRO A 7 -23.43 -3.08 43.90
C PRO A 7 -23.51 -2.62 42.44
N LYS A 8 -23.13 -1.37 42.19
CA LYS A 8 -22.84 -0.85 40.84
C LYS A 8 -21.55 -1.46 40.35
N LEU A 9 -21.64 -2.35 39.38
CA LEU A 9 -20.48 -2.85 38.64
C LEU A 9 -19.94 -1.71 37.78
N PHE A 10 -18.82 -1.16 38.18
CA PHE A 10 -18.02 -0.26 37.32
C PHE A 10 -17.22 -1.13 36.36
N PHE A 11 -17.61 -1.15 35.08
CA PHE A 11 -16.76 -1.68 34.02
C PHE A 11 -15.65 -0.68 33.76
N LEU A 12 -14.46 -1.00 34.27
CA LEU A 12 -13.22 -0.29 33.94
C LEU A 12 -12.80 -0.74 32.53
N PHE A 13 -13.08 0.08 31.52
CA PHE A 13 -12.49 -0.06 30.20
C PHE A 13 -11.01 0.29 30.32
N ILE A 14 -10.15 -0.74 30.39
CA ILE A 14 -8.71 -0.55 30.19
C ILE A 14 -8.51 -0.40 28.68
N PHE A 15 -8.53 0.83 28.21
CA PHE A 15 -7.89 1.19 26.96
C PHE A 15 -6.37 0.96 27.15
N LEU A 16 -5.85 -0.15 26.66
CA LEU A 16 -4.42 -0.23 26.36
C LEU A 16 -4.20 0.75 25.20
N SER A 17 -3.96 2.01 25.54
CA SER A 17 -3.29 2.93 24.66
C SER A 17 -1.89 2.35 24.44
N LEU A 18 -1.65 1.80 23.25
CA LEU A 18 -0.31 1.68 22.73
C LEU A 18 0.21 3.12 22.62
N GLU A 19 0.85 3.60 23.68
CA GLU A 19 1.65 4.80 23.59
C GLU A 19 2.70 4.54 22.50
N PRO A 20 2.89 5.46 21.55
CA PRO A 20 3.99 5.35 20.62
C PRO A 20 5.27 5.33 21.46
N ILE A 21 5.95 4.19 21.44
CA ILE A 21 7.30 4.09 22.01
C ILE A 21 8.12 5.08 21.20
N ALA A 22 8.34 6.25 21.76
CA ALA A 22 9.28 7.22 21.23
C ALA A 22 10.67 6.60 21.38
N PHE A 23 11.10 5.82 20.40
CA PHE A 23 12.50 5.51 20.23
C PHE A 23 13.19 6.84 19.90
N ALA A 24 13.77 7.45 20.93
CA ALA A 24 14.76 8.51 20.74
C ALA A 24 15.89 7.91 19.91
N ALA A 25 15.88 8.20 18.60
CA ALA A 25 17.01 7.92 17.75
C ALA A 25 18.19 8.66 18.34
N VAL A 26 19.22 7.94 18.80
CA VAL A 26 20.50 8.53 19.20
C VAL A 26 21.07 9.19 17.96
N SER A 27 20.82 10.48 17.79
CA SER A 27 21.34 11.28 16.70
C SER A 27 22.84 11.52 16.94
N ASN A 28 23.65 10.84 16.17
CA ASN A 28 25.05 11.23 16.02
C ASN A 28 25.05 12.64 15.39
N PRO A 29 25.67 13.67 15.96
CA PRO A 29 25.57 15.07 15.52
C PRO A 29 26.03 15.31 14.06
N ASP A 30 26.70 14.34 13.44
CA ASP A 30 27.23 14.45 12.07
C ASP A 30 26.39 13.76 10.99
N ASN A 31 25.23 13.19 11.32
CA ASN A 31 24.46 12.37 10.38
C ASN A 31 23.21 13.10 9.83
N PHE A 32 23.47 14.21 9.13
CA PHE A 32 22.41 14.98 8.45
C PHE A 32 22.76 15.25 6.99
N LEU A 33 21.72 15.20 6.16
CA LEU A 33 21.76 15.71 4.78
C LEU A 33 21.26 17.17 4.79
N GLU A 34 22.02 18.10 4.21
CA GLU A 34 21.57 19.45 3.97
C GLU A 34 21.16 19.63 2.51
N LEU A 35 19.90 19.95 2.27
CA LEU A 35 19.38 20.30 0.94
C LEU A 35 18.77 21.69 0.97
N SER A 36 19.00 22.47 -0.08
CA SER A 36 18.23 23.69 -0.28
C SER A 36 16.75 23.34 -0.46
N ALA A 37 15.85 24.23 0.02
CA ALA A 37 14.40 24.05 -0.19
C ALA A 37 14.10 23.87 -1.69
N GLU A 38 14.76 24.63 -2.55
CA GLU A 38 14.64 24.52 -4.00
C GLU A 38 14.99 23.13 -4.53
N THR A 39 16.04 22.49 -4.00
CA THR A 39 16.45 21.14 -4.41
C THR A 39 15.50 20.08 -3.86
N LEU A 40 15.08 20.19 -2.58
CA LEU A 40 14.16 19.26 -1.97
C LEU A 40 12.80 19.27 -2.68
N GLU A 41 12.26 20.46 -2.91
CA GLU A 41 10.99 20.65 -3.61
C GLU A 41 11.06 20.16 -5.06
N ASP A 42 12.15 20.42 -5.77
CA ASP A 42 12.38 19.96 -7.14
C ASP A 42 12.35 18.43 -7.22
N LYS A 43 13.02 17.75 -6.28
CA LYS A 43 13.04 16.28 -6.21
C LYS A 43 11.67 15.70 -5.86
N ILE A 44 10.93 16.28 -4.91
CA ILE A 44 9.56 15.83 -4.57
C ILE A 44 8.63 16.00 -5.78
N ARG A 45 8.67 17.16 -6.45
CA ARG A 45 7.88 17.43 -7.67
C ARG A 45 8.27 16.47 -8.79
N GLY A 46 9.57 16.17 -8.93
CA GLY A 46 10.08 15.22 -9.91
C GLY A 46 9.56 13.81 -9.63
N GLY A 47 9.54 13.38 -8.37
CA GLY A 47 8.98 12.09 -7.95
C GLY A 47 7.50 11.96 -8.30
N LEU A 48 6.67 12.94 -7.89
CA LEU A 48 5.24 12.93 -8.21
C LEU A 48 4.99 12.99 -9.72
N LEU A 49 5.69 13.87 -10.46
CA LEU A 49 5.52 13.94 -11.90
C LEU A 49 5.95 12.64 -12.58
N GLY A 50 7.01 12.00 -12.08
CA GLY A 50 7.47 10.70 -12.55
C GLY A 50 6.44 9.60 -12.33
N GLN A 51 5.78 9.58 -11.17
CA GLN A 51 4.66 8.69 -10.86
C GLN A 51 3.52 8.86 -11.87
N LEU A 52 3.05 10.09 -12.04
CA LEU A 52 1.92 10.40 -12.93
C LEU A 52 2.22 10.08 -14.40
N LEU A 53 3.43 10.38 -14.88
CA LEU A 53 3.87 10.02 -16.24
C LEU A 53 3.98 8.50 -16.39
N GLY A 54 4.55 7.81 -15.41
CA GLY A 54 4.65 6.36 -15.40
C GLY A 54 3.27 5.70 -15.43
N ASN A 55 2.40 6.03 -14.49
CA ASN A 55 1.05 5.48 -14.40
C ASN A 55 0.26 5.73 -15.70
N LEU A 56 -0.02 6.98 -16.04
CA LEU A 56 -0.99 7.30 -17.09
C LEU A 56 -0.51 6.96 -18.50
N ASN A 57 0.81 6.98 -18.76
CA ASN A 57 1.31 6.62 -20.08
C ASN A 57 1.45 5.10 -20.26
N SER A 58 1.44 4.32 -19.19
CA SER A 58 1.49 2.85 -19.27
C SER A 58 0.13 2.16 -19.21
N LEU A 59 -0.96 2.83 -18.87
CA LEU A 59 -2.32 2.28 -18.93
C LEU A 59 -2.64 1.52 -20.23
N PRO A 60 -2.20 1.97 -21.45
CA PRO A 60 -2.39 1.20 -22.67
C PRO A 60 -1.65 -0.15 -22.70
N HIS A 61 -0.74 -0.39 -21.75
CA HIS A 61 0.09 -1.59 -21.64
C HIS A 61 -0.32 -2.47 -20.44
N GLU A 62 -1.15 -1.98 -19.56
CA GLU A 62 -1.72 -2.72 -18.44
C GLU A 62 -2.52 -3.93 -18.94
N ASN A 63 -2.44 -5.02 -18.20
CA ASN A 63 -3.09 -6.29 -18.55
C ASN A 63 -2.78 -6.81 -19.97
N LYS A 64 -1.61 -6.42 -20.48
CA LYS A 64 -1.04 -6.95 -21.74
C LYS A 64 0.26 -7.68 -21.46
N TYR A 65 0.74 -8.34 -22.49
CA TYR A 65 2.05 -9.00 -22.48
C TYR A 65 2.21 -10.05 -21.38
N TYR A 66 1.14 -10.83 -21.10
CA TYR A 66 1.17 -11.86 -20.05
C TYR A 66 2.28 -12.89 -20.25
N ASN A 67 2.38 -13.43 -21.48
CA ASN A 67 3.28 -14.53 -21.81
C ASN A 67 4.61 -14.04 -22.39
N GLU A 68 4.58 -13.03 -23.24
CA GLU A 68 5.74 -12.48 -23.91
C GLU A 68 5.91 -11.00 -23.62
N PRO A 69 7.15 -10.48 -23.61
CA PRO A 69 7.38 -9.05 -23.44
C PRO A 69 6.76 -8.22 -24.56
N GLY A 70 6.43 -6.99 -24.28
CA GLY A 70 5.95 -6.01 -25.24
C GLY A 70 6.99 -5.60 -26.27
N SER A 71 6.60 -4.72 -27.18
CA SER A 71 7.43 -4.25 -28.32
C SER A 71 7.48 -2.72 -28.43
N VAL A 72 7.29 -2.00 -27.33
CA VAL A 72 7.43 -0.54 -27.29
C VAL A 72 8.90 -0.18 -27.45
N GLU A 73 9.22 0.54 -28.52
CA GLU A 73 10.61 0.96 -28.83
C GLU A 73 10.80 2.47 -28.68
N ASN A 74 9.78 3.24 -29.04
CA ASN A 74 9.79 4.69 -29.04
C ASN A 74 8.67 5.23 -28.15
N TYR A 75 9.02 6.14 -27.26
CA TYR A 75 8.09 6.75 -26.32
C TYR A 75 8.56 8.17 -25.97
N THR A 76 7.62 9.10 -25.93
CA THR A 76 7.82 10.45 -25.42
C THR A 76 6.85 10.69 -24.28
N PRO A 77 7.34 10.96 -23.05
CA PRO A 77 6.47 11.28 -21.92
C PRO A 77 5.56 12.47 -22.20
N SER A 78 4.27 12.35 -21.91
CA SER A 78 3.32 13.44 -22.14
C SER A 78 2.07 13.32 -21.27
N LEU A 79 1.52 14.48 -20.89
CA LEU A 79 0.22 14.67 -20.25
C LEU A 79 -0.47 15.91 -20.88
N PRO A 80 -0.81 15.87 -22.17
CA PRO A 80 -1.30 17.07 -22.90
C PRO A 80 -2.62 17.58 -22.35
N ASP A 81 -3.45 16.70 -21.80
CA ASP A 81 -4.72 17.03 -21.14
C ASP A 81 -4.61 17.12 -19.61
N GLY A 82 -3.39 17.05 -19.09
CA GLY A 82 -3.09 16.90 -17.65
C GLY A 82 -3.20 15.46 -17.18
N ALA A 83 -2.93 15.27 -15.89
CA ALA A 83 -3.17 14.01 -15.20
C ALA A 83 -4.65 13.89 -14.82
N ARG A 84 -5.09 12.67 -14.59
CA ARG A 84 -6.39 12.33 -13.99
C ARG A 84 -6.19 11.35 -12.85
N THR A 85 -7.18 11.25 -11.99
CA THR A 85 -7.21 10.23 -10.94
C THR A 85 -7.21 8.82 -11.54
N ASP A 86 -6.43 7.95 -10.91
CA ASP A 86 -6.30 6.54 -11.15
C ASP A 86 -5.96 5.88 -9.80
N ASP A 87 -6.30 4.62 -9.55
CA ASP A 87 -6.11 4.06 -8.20
C ASP A 87 -4.65 3.98 -7.76
N ASP A 88 -3.70 3.92 -8.69
CA ASP A 88 -2.25 4.00 -8.41
C ASP A 88 -1.77 5.38 -7.92
N THR A 89 -2.62 6.39 -7.91
CA THR A 89 -2.23 7.75 -7.49
C THR A 89 -3.25 8.40 -6.57
N ASP A 90 -4.53 8.12 -6.75
CA ASP A 90 -5.61 8.87 -6.12
C ASP A 90 -5.94 8.40 -4.70
N ILE A 91 -5.65 7.15 -4.35
CA ILE A 91 -5.75 6.66 -2.97
C ILE A 91 -4.75 7.43 -2.10
N GLU A 92 -3.53 7.57 -2.56
CA GLU A 92 -2.49 8.36 -1.88
C GLU A 92 -2.88 9.84 -1.80
N TRP A 93 -3.44 10.41 -2.89
CA TRP A 93 -3.91 11.79 -2.90
C TRP A 93 -4.97 12.06 -1.82
N VAL A 94 -5.95 11.15 -1.66
CA VAL A 94 -6.94 11.24 -0.58
C VAL A 94 -6.25 11.28 0.78
N TYR A 95 -5.28 10.40 1.01
CA TYR A 95 -4.53 10.38 2.26
C TYR A 95 -3.71 11.66 2.47
N ILE A 96 -3.00 12.13 1.45
CA ILE A 96 -2.19 13.36 1.55
C ILE A 96 -3.04 14.58 1.91
N VAL A 97 -4.23 14.71 1.29
CA VAL A 97 -5.18 15.81 1.63
C VAL A 97 -5.65 15.70 3.08
N ALA A 98 -5.93 14.50 3.56
CA ALA A 98 -6.36 14.28 4.95
C ALA A 98 -5.20 14.51 5.95
N ILE A 99 -4.01 14.01 5.66
CA ILE A 99 -2.81 14.17 6.48
C ILE A 99 -2.42 15.65 6.59
N GLN A 100 -2.51 16.40 5.51
CA GLN A 100 -2.21 17.85 5.52
C GLN A 100 -3.05 18.60 6.56
N ARG A 101 -4.31 18.17 6.75
CA ARG A 101 -5.26 18.76 7.69
C ARG A 101 -5.19 18.17 9.11
N SER A 102 -4.43 17.10 9.29
CA SER A 102 -4.27 16.38 10.56
C SER A 102 -3.02 16.90 11.33
N PRO A 103 -3.03 16.87 12.66
CA PRO A 103 -1.85 17.18 13.45
C PRO A 103 -0.77 16.08 13.38
N THR A 104 -1.09 14.90 12.90
CA THR A 104 -0.18 13.75 12.78
C THR A 104 -0.23 13.16 11.38
N VAL A 105 0.87 12.54 10.96
CA VAL A 105 0.92 11.76 9.71
C VAL A 105 0.28 10.38 9.83
N TYR A 106 -0.01 9.92 11.04
CA TYR A 106 -0.65 8.63 11.32
C TYR A 106 -2.13 8.84 11.65
N LEU A 107 -3.01 8.72 10.65
CA LEU A 107 -4.45 8.87 10.84
C LEU A 107 -5.02 7.69 11.64
N GLN A 108 -6.01 7.97 12.49
CA GLN A 108 -6.68 6.93 13.27
C GLN A 108 -7.48 5.98 12.35
N PRO A 109 -7.60 4.68 12.69
CA PRO A 109 -8.33 3.69 11.88
C PRO A 109 -9.74 4.13 11.47
N GLN A 110 -10.50 4.74 12.38
CA GLN A 110 -11.86 5.22 12.12
C GLN A 110 -11.87 6.40 11.14
N HIS A 111 -10.85 7.26 11.18
CA HIS A 111 -10.68 8.34 10.21
C HIS A 111 -10.41 7.76 8.82
N ILE A 112 -9.51 6.78 8.72
CA ILE A 112 -9.21 6.07 7.47
C ILE A 112 -10.48 5.41 6.93
N THR A 113 -11.25 4.68 7.77
CA THR A 113 -12.55 4.09 7.38
C THR A 113 -13.51 5.15 6.85
N GLY A 114 -13.54 6.33 7.47
CA GLY A 114 -14.35 7.47 7.01
C GLY A 114 -13.93 7.94 5.61
N LEU A 115 -12.62 8.11 5.35
CA LEU A 115 -12.10 8.48 4.04
C LEU A 115 -12.48 7.45 2.96
N TRP A 116 -12.34 6.16 3.25
CA TRP A 116 -12.70 5.09 2.33
C TRP A 116 -14.21 5.11 2.01
N LYS A 117 -15.07 5.23 3.02
CA LYS A 117 -16.51 5.28 2.82
C LYS A 117 -16.97 6.50 2.02
N THR A 118 -16.28 7.63 2.15
CA THR A 118 -16.64 8.90 1.51
C THR A 118 -16.00 9.04 0.13
N HIS A 119 -14.71 8.75 0.01
CA HIS A 119 -13.92 9.11 -1.16
C HIS A 119 -13.42 7.89 -1.94
N ILE A 120 -13.06 6.77 -1.27
CA ILE A 120 -12.46 5.58 -1.91
C ILE A 120 -13.50 4.45 -1.96
N ASN A 121 -14.61 4.67 -2.67
CA ASN A 121 -15.77 3.78 -2.68
C ASN A 121 -16.15 3.24 -4.07
N ASN A 122 -15.47 3.68 -5.12
CA ASN A 122 -15.62 3.21 -6.49
C ASN A 122 -14.25 3.14 -7.19
N ASN A 123 -14.18 2.54 -8.37
CA ASN A 123 -12.92 2.33 -9.11
C ASN A 123 -11.81 1.82 -8.18
N ILE A 124 -12.09 0.72 -7.52
CA ILE A 124 -11.19 -0.03 -6.65
C ILE A 124 -11.39 -1.53 -6.88
N TRP A 125 -10.32 -2.30 -6.85
CA TRP A 125 -10.34 -3.71 -7.20
C TRP A 125 -9.63 -4.56 -6.14
N CYS A 126 -9.63 -5.87 -6.30
CA CYS A 126 -8.86 -6.83 -5.52
C CYS A 126 -8.95 -6.60 -4.00
N SER A 127 -7.81 -6.44 -3.34
CA SER A 127 -7.75 -6.22 -1.87
C SER A 127 -8.50 -4.95 -1.46
N ASN A 128 -8.43 -3.88 -2.25
CA ASN A 128 -9.06 -2.59 -1.95
C ASN A 128 -10.60 -2.68 -1.98
N LEU A 129 -11.17 -3.39 -2.96
CA LEU A 129 -12.60 -3.64 -3.00
C LEU A 129 -13.05 -4.44 -1.77
N TYR A 130 -12.27 -5.46 -1.41
CA TYR A 130 -12.57 -6.28 -0.24
C TYR A 130 -12.54 -5.47 1.06
N VAL A 131 -11.50 -4.63 1.24
CA VAL A 131 -11.41 -3.67 2.36
C VAL A 131 -12.67 -2.86 2.51
N ARG A 132 -13.12 -2.25 1.41
CA ARG A 132 -14.30 -1.38 1.43
C ARG A 132 -15.55 -2.13 1.90
N ARG A 133 -15.70 -3.41 1.52
CA ARG A 133 -16.82 -4.27 1.97
C ARG A 133 -16.69 -4.67 3.43
N LEU A 134 -15.48 -4.94 3.92
CA LEU A 134 -15.24 -5.20 5.33
C LEU A 134 -15.57 -4.00 6.23
N MET A 135 -15.30 -2.81 5.77
CA MET A 135 -15.68 -1.58 6.48
C MET A 135 -17.20 -1.41 6.62
N ASP A 136 -18.01 -1.98 5.72
CA ASP A 136 -19.47 -1.92 5.82
C ASP A 136 -20.01 -2.68 7.04
N ILE A 137 -19.35 -3.77 7.42
CA ILE A 137 -19.67 -4.53 8.64
C ILE A 137 -18.89 -4.07 9.87
N GLY A 138 -18.18 -2.93 9.78
CA GLY A 138 -17.48 -2.31 10.91
C GLY A 138 -16.15 -2.98 11.26
N ILE A 139 -15.45 -3.55 10.28
CA ILE A 139 -14.04 -3.97 10.42
C ILE A 139 -13.20 -2.80 9.97
N ASP A 140 -12.37 -2.26 10.87
CA ASP A 140 -11.47 -1.15 10.62
C ASP A 140 -10.04 -1.62 10.35
N PRO A 141 -9.18 -0.80 9.69
CA PRO A 141 -7.76 -1.07 9.59
C PRO A 141 -7.08 -1.22 10.97
N PRO A 142 -6.01 -2.02 11.07
CA PRO A 142 -5.36 -2.81 10.03
C PRO A 142 -6.03 -4.17 9.76
N LEU A 143 -7.13 -4.52 10.46
CA LEU A 143 -7.79 -5.82 10.29
C LEU A 143 -8.31 -6.04 8.87
N THR A 144 -8.71 -4.98 8.17
CA THR A 144 -9.14 -5.03 6.77
C THR A 144 -8.06 -5.53 5.81
N GLY A 145 -6.79 -5.32 6.14
CA GLY A 145 -5.62 -5.81 5.40
C GLY A 145 -5.09 -7.16 5.85
N SER A 146 -5.70 -7.78 6.88
CA SER A 146 -5.25 -9.09 7.36
C SER A 146 -5.54 -10.20 6.35
N PRO A 147 -4.57 -11.05 5.98
CA PRO A 147 -4.79 -12.21 5.09
C PRO A 147 -5.80 -13.24 5.63
N ALA A 148 -6.02 -13.24 6.94
CA ALA A 148 -7.05 -14.07 7.56
C ALA A 148 -8.46 -13.62 7.18
N LEU A 149 -8.65 -12.31 6.95
CA LEU A 149 -9.94 -11.67 6.71
C LEU A 149 -10.13 -11.19 5.27
N ASN A 150 -9.05 -10.82 4.60
CA ASN A 150 -9.05 -10.34 3.22
C ASN A 150 -8.21 -11.29 2.35
N PRO A 151 -8.84 -12.06 1.46
CA PRO A 151 -8.15 -13.12 0.71
C PRO A 151 -7.17 -12.61 -0.36
N TRP A 152 -7.15 -11.30 -0.60
CA TRP A 152 -6.21 -10.64 -1.51
C TRP A 152 -5.02 -10.00 -0.79
N ALA A 153 -5.04 -9.94 0.54
CA ALA A 153 -4.11 -9.12 1.30
C ALA A 153 -2.66 -9.59 1.26
N ASP A 154 -2.41 -10.90 1.13
CA ASP A 154 -1.06 -11.50 1.06
C ASP A 154 -0.54 -11.65 -0.38
N PHE A 155 -1.16 -10.96 -1.32
CA PHE A 155 -0.91 -11.19 -2.73
C PHE A 155 -0.89 -9.91 -3.56
N ASN A 156 -1.84 -8.98 -3.32
CA ASN A 156 -2.11 -7.86 -4.21
C ASN A 156 -0.98 -6.82 -4.20
N VAL A 157 -0.79 -6.17 -5.34
CA VAL A 157 0.25 -5.17 -5.58
C VAL A 157 0.05 -3.86 -4.80
N SER A 158 -1.09 -3.68 -4.10
CA SER A 158 -1.39 -2.44 -3.35
C SER A 158 -0.32 -2.02 -2.34
N GLY A 159 0.55 -2.94 -1.90
CA GLY A 159 1.71 -2.60 -1.08
C GLY A 159 2.75 -1.77 -1.83
N GLN A 160 2.77 -1.84 -3.15
CA GLN A 160 3.64 -1.09 -4.02
C GLN A 160 3.03 0.27 -4.38
N PHE A 161 1.84 0.31 -5.02
CA PHE A 161 1.27 1.56 -5.53
C PHE A 161 0.67 2.50 -4.46
N VAL A 162 0.59 2.11 -3.22
CA VAL A 162 0.19 2.99 -2.11
C VAL A 162 1.41 3.34 -1.25
N CYS A 163 2.61 3.44 -1.82
CA CYS A 163 3.81 3.77 -1.05
C CYS A 163 4.63 4.95 -1.61
N GLU A 164 4.37 5.38 -2.85
CA GLU A 164 5.20 6.33 -3.56
C GLU A 164 5.20 7.71 -2.88
N THR A 165 4.03 8.30 -2.64
CA THR A 165 3.96 9.60 -1.98
C THR A 165 4.46 9.53 -0.54
N PHE A 166 4.31 8.40 0.14
CA PHE A 166 4.85 8.23 1.50
C PHE A 166 6.37 8.14 1.51
N GLY A 167 6.97 7.56 0.46
CA GLY A 167 8.41 7.64 0.23
C GLY A 167 8.88 9.08 0.04
N LEU A 168 8.11 9.90 -0.69
CA LEU A 168 8.39 11.33 -0.90
C LEU A 168 8.23 12.17 0.37
N LEU A 169 7.44 11.75 1.35
CA LEU A 169 7.25 12.44 2.64
C LEU A 169 8.48 12.37 3.55
N ALA A 170 9.38 11.41 3.34
CA ALA A 170 10.49 11.16 4.25
C ALA A 170 11.85 11.13 3.52
N PRO A 171 12.26 12.24 2.86
CA PRO A 171 13.52 12.34 2.14
C PRO A 171 14.71 11.92 3.01
N ALA A 172 15.60 11.05 2.51
CA ALA A 172 16.77 10.51 3.21
C ALA A 172 16.47 9.75 4.51
N MET A 173 15.19 9.45 4.79
CA MET A 173 14.75 8.76 6.01
C MET A 173 14.01 7.45 5.67
N PRO A 174 14.70 6.42 5.14
CA PRO A 174 14.07 5.19 4.65
C PRO A 174 13.25 4.43 5.71
N GLN A 175 13.65 4.45 6.99
CA GLN A 175 12.85 3.83 8.04
C GLN A 175 11.54 4.59 8.31
N THR A 176 11.58 5.92 8.29
CA THR A 176 10.40 6.76 8.47
C THR A 176 9.46 6.60 7.27
N ALA A 177 10.00 6.58 6.04
CA ALA A 177 9.23 6.31 4.83
C ALA A 177 8.48 4.97 4.92
N ALA A 178 9.19 3.90 5.29
CA ALA A 178 8.60 2.56 5.45
C ALA A 178 7.50 2.53 6.52
N ARG A 179 7.71 3.17 7.69
CA ARG A 179 6.69 3.22 8.75
C ARG A 179 5.43 3.95 8.31
N ILE A 180 5.57 5.11 7.64
CA ILE A 180 4.41 5.86 7.14
C ILE A 180 3.69 5.05 6.08
N ALA A 181 4.40 4.48 5.12
CA ALA A 181 3.83 3.69 4.05
C ALA A 181 3.09 2.44 4.59
N LEU A 182 3.70 1.67 5.50
CA LEU A 182 3.08 0.50 6.14
C LEU A 182 1.77 0.86 6.85
N HIS A 183 1.70 2.02 7.54
CA HIS A 183 0.48 2.45 8.22
C HIS A 183 -0.71 2.55 7.26
N TYR A 184 -0.50 2.97 6.01
CA TYR A 184 -1.55 3.12 5.01
C TYR A 184 -1.73 1.89 4.14
N THR A 185 -0.69 1.14 3.85
CA THR A 185 -0.81 -0.09 3.04
C THR A 185 -1.45 -1.23 3.82
N HIS A 186 -1.25 -1.33 5.14
CA HIS A 186 -1.96 -2.28 6.01
C HIS A 186 -3.47 -2.09 6.08
N VAL A 187 -3.99 -1.05 5.47
CA VAL A 187 -5.44 -0.95 5.22
C VAL A 187 -5.92 -2.08 4.32
N SER A 188 -5.11 -2.51 3.35
CA SER A 188 -5.51 -3.46 2.31
C SER A 188 -4.62 -4.70 2.15
N ILE A 189 -3.38 -4.66 2.67
CA ILE A 189 -2.40 -5.75 2.47
C ILE A 189 -1.58 -6.03 3.73
N ASP A 190 -0.97 -7.23 3.75
CA ASP A 190 0.00 -7.67 4.74
C ASP A 190 0.90 -8.77 4.11
N GLY A 191 1.86 -9.31 4.86
CA GLY A 191 2.76 -10.37 4.39
C GLY A 191 3.76 -9.90 3.33
N GLU A 192 3.89 -10.64 2.22
CA GLU A 192 4.82 -10.28 1.13
C GLU A 192 4.54 -8.89 0.53
N PRO A 193 3.29 -8.47 0.27
CA PRO A 193 3.00 -7.09 -0.16
C PRO A 193 3.51 -6.00 0.81
N ALA A 194 3.50 -6.24 2.12
CA ALA A 194 4.06 -5.31 3.09
C ALA A 194 5.60 -5.21 2.98
N GLN A 195 6.26 -6.28 2.55
CA GLN A 195 7.69 -6.21 2.22
C GLN A 195 7.93 -5.36 0.96
N ALA A 196 7.05 -5.41 -0.06
CA ALA A 196 7.12 -4.51 -1.21
C ALA A 196 6.97 -3.03 -0.79
N THR A 197 6.07 -2.74 0.14
CA THR A 197 5.91 -1.39 0.72
C THR A 197 7.23 -0.88 1.31
N GLN A 198 7.88 -1.68 2.16
CA GLN A 198 9.14 -1.30 2.79
C GLN A 198 10.26 -1.13 1.75
N LEU A 199 10.35 -2.05 0.77
CA LEU A 199 11.31 -2.01 -0.31
C LEU A 199 11.25 -0.67 -1.05
N PHE A 200 10.09 -0.35 -1.62
CA PHE A 200 9.95 0.80 -2.50
C PHE A 200 9.93 2.14 -1.75
N ALA A 201 9.28 2.23 -0.59
CA ALA A 201 9.33 3.44 0.22
C ALA A 201 10.78 3.78 0.64
N ALA A 202 11.58 2.78 1.02
CA ALA A 202 12.99 2.98 1.36
C ALA A 202 13.83 3.36 0.13
N MET A 203 13.57 2.78 -1.04
CA MET A 203 14.23 3.14 -2.30
C MET A 203 13.95 4.59 -2.68
N ILE A 204 12.68 5.03 -2.61
CA ILE A 204 12.28 6.41 -2.92
C ILE A 204 12.96 7.40 -1.95
N ALA A 205 12.92 7.12 -0.65
CA ALA A 205 13.58 7.97 0.35
C ALA A 205 15.10 8.05 0.13
N THR A 206 15.73 6.95 -0.29
CA THR A 206 17.17 6.89 -0.57
C THR A 206 17.55 7.64 -1.86
N ALA A 207 16.66 7.71 -2.86
CA ALA A 207 16.89 8.45 -4.11
C ALA A 207 17.10 9.97 -3.90
N PHE A 208 16.76 10.51 -2.73
CA PHE A 208 17.11 11.88 -2.37
C PHE A 208 18.60 12.08 -2.10
N THR A 209 19.32 11.01 -1.79
CA THR A 209 20.74 11.04 -1.36
C THR A 209 21.73 10.60 -2.46
N THR A 210 21.28 9.84 -3.46
CA THR A 210 22.11 9.25 -4.50
C THR A 210 21.33 9.06 -5.80
N ASP A 211 22.02 9.03 -6.92
CA ASP A 211 21.51 8.66 -8.25
C ASP A 211 21.95 7.25 -8.70
N ASP A 212 22.70 6.58 -7.86
CA ASP A 212 23.22 5.23 -8.07
C ASP A 212 22.10 4.20 -7.81
N ILE A 213 21.57 3.59 -8.87
CA ILE A 213 20.47 2.61 -8.81
C ILE A 213 20.84 1.40 -7.96
N ASP A 214 22.08 0.93 -8.00
CA ASP A 214 22.51 -0.20 -7.19
C ASP A 214 22.48 0.12 -5.69
N LYS A 215 22.89 1.33 -5.28
CA LYS A 215 22.79 1.77 -3.86
C LYS A 215 21.35 1.95 -3.42
N ILE A 216 20.48 2.49 -4.28
CA ILE A 216 19.06 2.62 -4.01
C ILE A 216 18.44 1.23 -3.81
N LEU A 217 18.78 0.27 -4.66
CA LEU A 217 18.32 -1.10 -4.56
C LEU A 217 18.85 -1.82 -3.30
N ASP A 218 20.12 -1.60 -2.95
CA ASP A 218 20.70 -2.13 -1.71
C ASP A 218 19.98 -1.60 -0.46
N ALA A 219 19.58 -0.31 -0.47
CA ALA A 219 18.79 0.27 0.60
C ALA A 219 17.40 -0.39 0.72
N GLY A 220 16.73 -0.62 -0.41
CA GLY A 220 15.47 -1.38 -0.44
C GLY A 220 15.64 -2.78 0.12
N LEU A 221 16.64 -3.53 -0.33
CA LEU A 221 16.94 -4.87 0.19
C LEU A 221 17.24 -4.88 1.68
N ALA A 222 17.92 -3.88 2.21
CA ALA A 222 18.18 -3.75 3.65
C ALA A 222 16.91 -3.47 4.47
N SER A 223 15.84 -3.02 3.81
CA SER A 223 14.57 -2.65 4.44
C SER A 223 13.54 -3.77 4.50
N ILE A 224 13.82 -4.94 3.93
CA ILE A 224 12.89 -6.08 3.90
C ILE A 224 13.44 -7.29 4.66
N ASP A 225 12.53 -8.18 5.04
CA ASP A 225 12.88 -9.41 5.75
C ASP A 225 13.89 -10.24 4.93
N PRO A 226 14.94 -10.77 5.57
CA PRO A 226 15.94 -11.60 4.88
C PRO A 226 15.37 -12.89 4.29
N ASN A 227 14.22 -13.37 4.79
CA ASN A 227 13.60 -14.63 4.38
C ASN A 227 12.40 -14.44 3.46
N CYS A 228 12.02 -13.19 3.10
CA CYS A 228 10.89 -12.96 2.21
C CYS A 228 11.20 -13.37 0.76
N LEU A 229 10.16 -13.77 0.02
CA LEU A 229 10.27 -14.15 -1.38
C LEU A 229 10.76 -12.99 -2.26
N LEU A 230 10.33 -11.76 -1.94
CA LEU A 230 10.73 -10.58 -2.71
C LEU A 230 12.24 -10.36 -2.70
N ARG A 231 12.93 -10.67 -1.61
CA ARG A 231 14.40 -10.61 -1.57
C ARG A 231 15.04 -11.57 -2.58
N GLN A 232 14.53 -12.78 -2.68
CA GLN A 232 14.99 -13.75 -3.68
C GLN A 232 14.72 -13.23 -5.09
N ILE A 233 13.51 -12.72 -5.35
CA ILE A 233 13.13 -12.15 -6.65
C ILE A 233 14.08 -11.03 -7.07
N VAL A 234 14.33 -10.05 -6.20
CA VAL A 234 15.23 -8.93 -6.48
C VAL A 234 16.65 -9.42 -6.75
N THR A 235 17.12 -10.42 -5.98
CA THR A 235 18.45 -11.00 -6.16
C THR A 235 18.58 -11.70 -7.52
N ASP A 236 17.57 -12.47 -7.91
CA ASP A 236 17.54 -13.16 -9.21
C ASP A 236 17.50 -12.16 -10.36
N VAL A 237 16.64 -11.15 -10.30
CA VAL A 237 16.53 -10.12 -11.34
C VAL A 237 17.86 -9.40 -11.51
N ARG A 238 18.52 -9.04 -10.41
CA ARG A 238 19.86 -8.41 -10.45
C ARG A 238 20.93 -9.33 -11.06
N SER A 239 20.84 -10.63 -10.76
CA SER A 239 21.74 -11.64 -11.35
C SER A 239 21.51 -11.80 -12.86
N TRP A 240 20.25 -11.90 -13.28
CA TRP A 240 19.88 -12.02 -14.68
C TRP A 240 20.23 -10.77 -15.47
N GLN A 241 20.04 -9.57 -14.93
CA GLN A 241 20.46 -8.33 -15.57
C GLN A 241 21.98 -8.32 -15.80
N LYS A 242 22.79 -8.78 -14.85
CA LYS A 242 24.24 -8.90 -15.03
C LYS A 242 24.64 -9.94 -16.10
N GLN A 243 23.86 -11.03 -16.19
CA GLN A 243 24.09 -12.07 -17.20
C GLN A 243 23.63 -11.64 -18.60
N TYR A 244 22.58 -10.84 -18.70
CA TYR A 244 21.96 -10.38 -19.94
C TYR A 244 21.84 -8.84 -19.94
N PRO A 245 22.96 -8.09 -19.91
CA PRO A 245 22.94 -6.64 -19.70
C PRO A 245 22.22 -5.85 -20.80
N ASP A 246 22.18 -6.36 -22.02
CA ASP A 246 21.55 -5.75 -23.19
C ASP A 246 20.25 -6.44 -23.61
N ASP A 247 19.86 -7.52 -22.92
CA ASP A 247 18.68 -8.32 -23.27
C ASP A 247 17.69 -8.43 -22.11
N TRP A 248 16.97 -7.33 -21.85
CA TRP A 248 15.90 -7.30 -20.87
C TRP A 248 14.74 -8.28 -21.20
N ARG A 249 14.56 -8.64 -22.49
CA ARG A 249 13.51 -9.57 -22.93
C ARG A 249 13.75 -10.98 -22.38
N THR A 250 15.01 -11.43 -22.40
CA THR A 250 15.38 -12.69 -21.77
C THR A 250 15.14 -12.66 -20.26
N THR A 251 15.55 -11.59 -19.57
CA THR A 251 15.24 -11.45 -18.14
C THR A 251 13.74 -11.47 -17.87
N ARG A 252 12.92 -10.79 -18.69
CA ARG A 252 11.46 -10.83 -18.56
C ARG A 252 10.88 -12.25 -18.67
N ARG A 253 11.39 -13.05 -19.60
CA ARG A 253 10.98 -14.46 -19.73
C ARG A 253 11.41 -15.30 -18.54
N LEU A 254 12.62 -15.12 -18.04
CA LEU A 254 13.12 -15.82 -16.86
C LEU A 254 12.27 -15.53 -15.61
N ILE A 255 11.84 -14.26 -15.41
CA ILE A 255 10.93 -13.91 -14.34
C ILE A 255 9.60 -14.65 -14.50
N ARG A 256 9.00 -14.59 -15.68
CA ARG A 256 7.76 -15.32 -15.98
C ARG A 256 7.88 -16.80 -15.68
N ASP A 257 8.90 -17.42 -16.25
CA ASP A 257 9.08 -18.89 -16.20
C ASP A 257 9.33 -19.39 -14.77
N LYS A 258 10.02 -18.59 -13.95
CA LYS A 258 10.28 -18.95 -12.56
C LYS A 258 9.13 -18.60 -11.61
N TYR A 259 8.49 -17.42 -11.77
CA TYR A 259 7.62 -16.88 -10.73
C TYR A 259 6.12 -16.87 -11.05
N THR A 260 5.68 -17.15 -12.28
CA THR A 260 4.24 -17.28 -12.56
C THR A 260 3.62 -18.46 -11.81
N LEU A 261 4.34 -19.59 -11.69
CA LEU A 261 3.98 -20.70 -10.83
C LEU A 261 5.17 -21.03 -9.92
N TYR A 262 5.12 -20.59 -8.69
CA TYR A 262 6.18 -20.82 -7.70
C TYR A 262 5.59 -21.44 -6.44
N GLU A 263 6.22 -22.52 -5.93
CA GLU A 263 5.76 -23.27 -4.77
C GLU A 263 4.28 -23.68 -4.83
N ASN A 264 3.84 -24.16 -6.01
CA ASN A 264 2.46 -24.56 -6.29
C ASN A 264 1.40 -23.45 -6.14
N ARG A 265 1.83 -22.19 -6.13
CA ARG A 265 0.96 -21.02 -6.12
C ARG A 265 1.12 -20.26 -7.42
N THR A 266 0.02 -20.12 -8.17
CA THR A 266 -0.01 -19.29 -9.38
C THR A 266 -0.03 -17.82 -9.00
N ARG A 267 0.92 -17.05 -9.54
CA ARG A 267 0.98 -15.58 -9.42
C ARG A 267 0.22 -14.97 -10.60
N ASN A 268 -0.49 -13.93 -10.28
CA ASN A 268 -1.29 -13.20 -11.25
C ASN A 268 -0.58 -11.87 -11.60
N GLN A 269 -1.00 -11.20 -12.66
CA GLN A 269 -0.44 -9.91 -13.08
C GLN A 269 -0.52 -8.81 -12.00
N ASN A 270 -1.57 -8.83 -11.15
CA ASN A 270 -1.72 -7.90 -10.03
C ASN A 270 -1.05 -8.42 -8.74
N GLY A 271 -0.13 -9.38 -8.85
CA GLY A 271 0.61 -9.92 -7.73
C GLY A 271 1.87 -9.11 -7.44
N CYS A 272 2.16 -8.88 -6.18
CA CYS A 272 3.32 -8.10 -5.75
C CYS A 272 4.64 -8.69 -6.26
N GLU A 273 4.73 -10.00 -6.44
CA GLU A 273 5.95 -10.70 -6.86
C GLU A 273 6.37 -10.35 -8.29
N LEU A 274 5.43 -10.46 -9.26
CA LEU A 274 5.71 -10.15 -10.67
C LEU A 274 5.91 -8.66 -10.88
N CYS A 275 5.13 -7.83 -10.20
CA CYS A 275 5.21 -6.37 -10.30
C CYS A 275 6.50 -5.83 -9.67
N THR A 276 6.91 -6.34 -8.50
CA THR A 276 8.22 -6.00 -7.93
C THR A 276 9.34 -6.39 -8.90
N ALA A 277 9.32 -7.61 -9.46
CA ALA A 277 10.34 -8.04 -10.41
C ALA A 277 10.42 -7.14 -11.64
N ALA A 278 9.27 -6.73 -12.19
CA ALA A 278 9.19 -5.84 -13.36
C ALA A 278 9.76 -4.45 -13.06
N THR A 279 9.38 -3.87 -11.91
CA THR A 279 9.85 -2.55 -11.47
C THR A 279 11.37 -2.53 -11.24
N ILE A 280 11.90 -3.55 -10.54
CA ILE A 280 13.35 -3.67 -10.31
C ILE A 280 14.11 -3.85 -11.62
N ALA A 281 13.59 -4.69 -12.53
CA ALA A 281 14.20 -4.85 -13.86
C ALA A 281 14.17 -3.54 -14.64
N ALA A 282 13.07 -2.80 -14.63
CA ALA A 282 12.97 -1.51 -15.32
C ALA A 282 14.02 -0.51 -14.81
N LEU A 283 14.23 -0.44 -13.51
CA LEU A 283 15.28 0.42 -12.90
C LEU A 283 16.68 -0.01 -13.30
N LEU A 284 16.97 -1.31 -13.27
CA LEU A 284 18.29 -1.86 -13.59
C LEU A 284 18.64 -1.69 -15.09
N TYR A 285 17.71 -1.91 -16.01
CA TYR A 285 17.94 -1.72 -17.44
C TYR A 285 17.85 -0.26 -17.86
N GLY A 286 17.07 0.55 -17.16
CA GLY A 286 16.98 2.00 -17.39
C GLY A 286 18.21 2.76 -16.91
N GLN A 287 18.89 2.29 -15.86
CA GLN A 287 20.14 2.89 -15.34
C GLN A 287 20.03 4.40 -15.09
N GLY A 288 18.90 4.84 -14.53
CA GLY A 288 18.62 6.25 -14.26
C GLY A 288 18.23 7.07 -15.50
N ASP A 289 18.12 6.49 -16.68
CA ASP A 289 17.48 7.13 -17.84
C ASP A 289 15.95 6.98 -17.68
N PHE A 290 15.25 8.11 -17.59
CA PHE A 290 13.81 8.14 -17.31
C PHE A 290 12.99 7.44 -18.41
N VAL A 291 13.27 7.76 -19.67
CA VAL A 291 12.50 7.22 -20.81
C VAL A 291 12.76 5.73 -21.00
N LYS A 292 14.03 5.29 -20.91
CA LYS A 292 14.38 3.87 -21.00
C LYS A 292 13.75 3.06 -19.86
N THR A 293 13.73 3.61 -18.64
CA THR A 293 13.10 2.97 -17.49
C THR A 293 11.62 2.73 -17.75
N LEU A 294 10.88 3.75 -18.23
CA LEU A 294 9.46 3.62 -18.52
C LEU A 294 9.18 2.66 -19.69
N ILE A 295 9.95 2.74 -20.77
CA ILE A 295 9.85 1.78 -21.90
C ILE A 295 10.04 0.34 -21.41
N CYS A 296 11.00 0.10 -20.53
CA CYS A 296 11.21 -1.21 -19.95
C CYS A 296 10.00 -1.67 -19.14
N ALA A 297 9.48 -0.82 -18.24
CA ALA A 297 8.29 -1.11 -17.45
C ALA A 297 7.06 -1.42 -18.31
N PHE A 298 6.79 -0.63 -19.36
CA PHE A 298 5.69 -0.88 -20.31
C PHE A 298 5.79 -2.26 -20.96
N ASN A 299 6.97 -2.63 -21.38
CA ASN A 299 7.25 -3.88 -22.09
C ASN A 299 7.24 -5.11 -21.16
N PHE A 300 7.44 -4.92 -19.88
CA PHE A 300 7.25 -6.01 -18.91
C PHE A 300 5.77 -6.35 -18.78
N GLY A 301 4.86 -5.40 -18.99
CA GLY A 301 3.43 -5.64 -18.93
C GLY A 301 2.99 -5.98 -17.51
N TRP A 302 2.10 -6.98 -17.38
CA TRP A 302 1.39 -7.28 -16.14
C TRP A 302 0.61 -6.07 -15.66
N ASP A 303 0.90 -5.56 -14.45
CA ASP A 303 0.40 -4.30 -13.92
C ASP A 303 1.36 -3.18 -14.31
N ALA A 304 1.35 -2.83 -15.60
CA ALA A 304 2.38 -1.98 -16.20
C ALA A 304 2.34 -0.55 -15.68
N ASP A 305 1.15 -0.03 -15.40
CA ASP A 305 0.92 1.32 -14.90
C ASP A 305 1.46 1.48 -13.48
N ASN A 306 1.22 0.51 -12.61
CA ASN A 306 1.85 0.43 -11.30
C ASN A 306 3.38 0.35 -11.41
N ASN A 307 3.89 -0.57 -12.23
CA ASN A 307 5.33 -0.79 -12.36
C ASN A 307 6.06 0.47 -12.86
N ALA A 308 5.47 1.17 -13.82
CA ALA A 308 6.01 2.39 -14.38
C ALA A 308 5.83 3.59 -13.44
N ALA A 309 4.75 3.66 -12.65
CA ALA A 309 4.54 4.68 -11.63
C ALA A 309 5.66 4.64 -10.57
N THR A 310 5.88 3.47 -9.97
CA THR A 310 6.91 3.31 -8.93
C THR A 310 8.32 3.56 -9.49
N ALA A 311 8.68 2.96 -10.64
CA ALA A 311 9.98 3.21 -11.26
C ALA A 311 10.15 4.69 -11.68
N GLY A 312 9.09 5.29 -12.21
CA GLY A 312 9.02 6.70 -12.58
C GLY A 312 9.21 7.63 -11.38
N THR A 313 8.63 7.28 -10.22
CA THR A 313 8.81 8.02 -8.96
C THR A 313 10.28 8.05 -8.55
N ILE A 314 10.94 6.89 -8.51
CA ILE A 314 12.35 6.78 -8.09
C ILE A 314 13.26 7.59 -9.03
N VAL A 315 13.15 7.38 -10.36
CA VAL A 315 13.95 8.13 -11.33
C VAL A 315 13.55 9.60 -11.37
N GLY A 316 12.28 9.91 -11.11
CA GLY A 316 11.78 11.28 -10.98
C GLY A 316 12.42 12.04 -9.83
N VAL A 317 12.60 11.41 -8.67
CA VAL A 317 13.36 11.99 -7.53
C VAL A 317 14.82 12.21 -7.91
N ILE A 318 15.45 11.28 -8.64
CA ILE A 318 16.83 11.41 -9.09
C ILE A 318 16.99 12.63 -10.00
N LYS A 319 16.14 12.75 -11.03
CA LYS A 319 16.22 13.78 -12.07
C LYS A 319 15.74 15.17 -11.62
N GLY A 320 14.70 15.23 -10.80
CA GLY A 320 14.01 16.46 -10.43
C GLY A 320 13.04 16.97 -11.53
N CYS A 321 12.06 17.75 -11.12
CA CYS A 321 11.04 18.31 -11.99
C CYS A 321 11.60 19.29 -13.03
N ARG A 322 12.58 20.11 -12.65
CA ARG A 322 13.23 21.08 -13.54
C ARG A 322 13.94 20.41 -14.72
N TRP A 323 14.51 19.23 -14.49
CA TRP A 323 15.08 18.45 -15.59
C TRP A 323 14.00 17.99 -16.56
N MET A 324 12.86 17.47 -16.05
CA MET A 324 11.72 17.04 -16.88
C MET A 324 11.14 18.19 -17.70
N GLN A 325 11.00 19.37 -17.10
CA GLN A 325 10.51 20.58 -17.79
C GLN A 325 11.40 21.01 -18.97
N LYS A 326 12.70 20.74 -18.90
CA LYS A 326 13.65 21.03 -19.98
C LYS A 326 13.57 20.04 -21.15
N GLN A 327 12.85 18.94 -21.03
CA GLN A 327 12.71 17.95 -22.11
C GLN A 327 11.69 18.35 -23.19
N ASN A 328 10.98 19.48 -23.04
CA ASN A 328 9.94 19.95 -23.93
C ASN A 328 8.75 18.94 -24.06
N TRP A 329 8.51 18.13 -23.02
CA TRP A 329 7.34 17.26 -22.98
C TRP A 329 6.07 18.08 -22.83
N GLN A 330 4.99 17.64 -23.47
CA GLN A 330 3.68 18.30 -23.36
C GLN A 330 3.03 17.88 -22.05
N ILE A 331 3.17 18.71 -21.01
CA ILE A 331 2.59 18.46 -19.69
C ILE A 331 1.75 19.64 -19.27
N LYS A 332 0.42 19.41 -19.15
CA LYS A 332 -0.51 20.40 -18.62
C LYS A 332 -0.59 20.23 -17.10
N ASP A 333 -0.46 21.32 -16.36
CA ASP A 333 -0.56 21.34 -14.90
C ASP A 333 -2.02 21.19 -14.44
N LEU A 334 -2.53 19.98 -14.48
CA LEU A 334 -3.87 19.59 -14.05
C LEU A 334 -3.83 18.17 -13.47
N TYR A 335 -4.51 17.97 -12.35
CA TYR A 335 -4.81 16.65 -11.76
C TYR A 335 -6.33 16.54 -11.60
N ARG A 336 -6.98 16.03 -12.63
CA ARG A 336 -8.44 16.02 -12.74
C ARG A 336 -9.04 14.89 -11.92
N ASN A 337 -9.92 15.23 -10.99
CA ASN A 337 -10.69 14.26 -10.23
C ASN A 337 -11.78 13.59 -11.10
N THR A 338 -11.65 12.30 -11.38
CA THR A 338 -12.63 11.51 -12.14
C THR A 338 -13.23 10.35 -11.34
N THR A 339 -12.65 10.01 -10.19
CA THR A 339 -12.95 8.77 -9.47
C THR A 339 -13.21 8.94 -7.97
N ARG A 340 -12.85 10.08 -7.36
CA ARG A 340 -12.91 10.27 -5.90
C ARG A 340 -13.96 11.30 -5.50
N PRO A 341 -15.22 10.88 -5.20
CA PRO A 341 -16.29 11.80 -4.84
C PRO A 341 -15.93 12.64 -3.63
N GLY A 342 -16.33 13.92 -3.67
CA GLY A 342 -16.09 14.87 -2.57
C GLY A 342 -14.63 15.32 -2.39
N MET A 343 -13.71 14.88 -3.23
CA MET A 343 -12.36 15.45 -3.32
C MET A 343 -12.37 16.69 -4.24
N PRO A 344 -11.36 17.59 -4.15
CA PRO A 344 -11.28 18.78 -4.99
C PRO A 344 -11.39 18.49 -6.50
N ASP A 345 -12.08 19.33 -7.24
CA ASP A 345 -12.20 19.25 -8.71
C ASP A 345 -11.15 20.11 -9.44
N ASP A 346 -10.51 21.05 -8.70
CA ASP A 346 -9.58 22.05 -9.21
C ASP A 346 -8.12 21.77 -8.84
N GLU A 347 -7.78 20.52 -8.51
CA GLU A 347 -6.42 20.14 -8.16
C GLU A 347 -5.49 20.21 -9.38
N THR A 348 -4.25 20.62 -9.16
CA THR A 348 -3.19 20.59 -10.15
C THR A 348 -2.06 19.67 -9.71
N ILE A 349 -1.19 19.25 -10.65
CA ILE A 349 0.02 18.50 -10.31
C ILE A 349 0.87 19.33 -9.32
N THR A 350 0.93 20.66 -9.54
CA THR A 350 1.64 21.60 -8.68
C THR A 350 1.04 21.65 -7.28
N THR A 351 -0.29 21.75 -7.14
CA THR A 351 -0.94 21.83 -5.82
C THR A 351 -0.84 20.51 -5.07
N PHE A 352 -0.97 19.36 -5.74
CA PHE A 352 -0.73 18.07 -5.14
C PHE A 352 0.72 17.94 -4.62
N ALA A 353 1.72 18.32 -5.44
CA ALA A 353 3.11 18.34 -5.00
C ALA A 353 3.34 19.28 -3.80
N ASN A 354 2.68 20.45 -3.77
CA ASN A 354 2.77 21.39 -2.63
C ASN A 354 2.28 20.77 -1.33
N ARG A 355 1.20 19.96 -1.38
CA ARG A 355 0.72 19.24 -0.20
C ARG A 355 1.77 18.23 0.31
N ILE A 356 2.38 17.46 -0.59
CA ILE A 356 3.47 16.52 -0.24
C ILE A 356 4.64 17.29 0.39
N ILE A 357 5.07 18.40 -0.20
CA ILE A 357 6.18 19.24 0.30
C ILE A 357 5.89 19.78 1.71
N GLU A 358 4.68 20.28 1.95
CA GLU A 358 4.26 20.77 3.25
C GLU A 358 4.31 19.68 4.32
N VAL A 359 3.74 18.50 4.01
CA VAL A 359 3.76 17.34 4.92
C VAL A 359 5.19 16.84 5.13
N ALA A 360 6.01 16.74 4.08
CA ALA A 360 7.42 16.34 4.19
C ALA A 360 8.22 17.28 5.11
N GLY A 361 7.97 18.59 5.03
CA GLY A 361 8.57 19.56 5.95
C GLY A 361 8.25 19.27 7.42
N ARG A 362 7.01 18.88 7.70
CA ARG A 362 6.57 18.45 9.04
C ARG A 362 7.21 17.12 9.45
N VAL A 363 7.22 16.12 8.58
CA VAL A 363 7.87 14.83 8.84
C VAL A 363 9.35 15.01 9.16
N ILE A 364 10.06 15.85 8.42
CA ILE A 364 11.46 16.18 8.70
C ILE A 364 11.61 16.76 10.12
N ALA A 365 10.76 17.72 10.49
CA ALA A 365 10.81 18.36 11.81
C ALA A 365 10.50 17.36 12.94
N GLU A 366 9.47 16.53 12.79
CA GLU A 366 9.06 15.49 13.76
C GLU A 366 10.16 14.43 13.98
N ASN A 367 11.05 14.22 12.99
CA ASN A 367 12.18 13.31 13.10
C ASN A 367 13.50 13.98 13.53
N GLY A 368 13.42 15.22 14.05
CA GLY A 368 14.60 15.94 14.56
C GLY A 368 15.37 16.76 13.52
N GLY A 369 14.83 16.87 12.30
CA GLY A 369 15.37 17.75 11.27
C GLY A 369 14.98 19.21 11.50
N GLN A 370 15.53 20.09 10.71
CA GLN A 370 15.37 21.54 10.88
C GLN A 370 15.23 22.24 9.52
N LYS A 371 14.40 23.28 9.49
CA LYS A 371 14.35 24.26 8.41
C LYS A 371 15.14 25.51 8.84
N LEU A 372 16.24 25.79 8.15
CA LEU A 372 17.20 26.84 8.49
C LEU A 372 17.23 27.89 7.39
N THR A 373 17.60 29.14 7.75
CA THR A 373 17.90 30.19 6.77
C THR A 373 19.39 30.53 6.85
N ARG A 374 20.14 30.32 5.73
CA ARG A 374 21.55 30.70 5.61
C ARG A 374 21.76 31.54 4.35
N ASN A 375 22.34 32.70 4.51
CA ASN A 375 22.59 33.64 3.40
C ASN A 375 21.33 33.95 2.55
N GLY A 376 20.18 34.12 3.21
CA GLY A 376 18.89 34.38 2.56
C GLY A 376 18.24 33.18 1.86
N LYS A 377 18.85 31.98 1.91
CA LYS A 377 18.31 30.74 1.34
C LYS A 377 17.77 29.82 2.43
N THR A 378 16.64 29.20 2.17
CA THR A 378 16.09 28.15 3.03
C THR A 378 16.80 26.83 2.76
N ILE A 379 17.24 26.18 3.84
CA ILE A 379 17.92 24.87 3.82
C ILE A 379 17.17 23.94 4.76
N TYR A 380 16.93 22.72 4.34
CA TYR A 380 16.49 21.63 5.19
C TYR A 380 17.69 20.82 5.64
N ARG A 381 17.84 20.67 6.95
CA ARG A 381 18.75 19.75 7.60
C ARG A 381 17.97 18.50 7.97
N ILE A 382 18.18 17.41 7.23
CA ILE A 382 17.37 16.20 7.26
C ILE A 382 18.18 15.10 7.93
N PRO A 383 17.64 14.38 8.95
CA PRO A 383 18.33 13.24 9.53
C PRO A 383 18.58 12.16 8.48
N LEU A 384 19.82 11.69 8.37
CA LEU A 384 20.16 10.52 7.54
C LEU A 384 19.83 9.25 8.32
N GLN A 385 18.88 8.47 7.84
CA GLN A 385 18.58 7.16 8.42
C GLN A 385 19.23 6.05 7.59
N GLN A 386 19.75 5.03 8.28
CA GLN A 386 20.13 3.79 7.61
C GLN A 386 18.90 2.96 7.29
N PRO A 387 18.83 2.30 6.12
CA PRO A 387 17.75 1.37 5.83
C PRO A 387 17.72 0.22 6.84
N ALA A 388 16.52 -0.18 7.26
CA ALA A 388 16.33 -1.32 8.15
C ALA A 388 14.94 -1.91 7.96
N ASN A 389 14.81 -3.23 8.14
CA ASN A 389 13.51 -3.88 8.19
C ASN A 389 12.72 -3.39 9.42
N ILE A 390 11.58 -2.76 9.17
CA ILE A 390 10.71 -2.22 10.21
C ILE A 390 9.74 -3.28 10.70
N GLU A 391 9.23 -4.10 9.78
CA GLU A 391 8.27 -5.13 10.07
C GLU A 391 8.69 -6.45 9.41
N PRO A 392 9.05 -7.46 10.21
CA PRO A 392 9.45 -8.76 9.71
C PRO A 392 8.24 -9.51 9.14
N LEU A 393 8.51 -10.45 8.24
CA LEU A 393 7.49 -11.36 7.73
C LEU A 393 7.02 -12.30 8.86
N LEU A 394 5.73 -12.25 9.18
CA LEU A 394 5.16 -13.06 10.25
C LEU A 394 4.61 -14.38 9.71
N ASP A 395 4.73 -15.45 10.50
CA ASP A 395 4.11 -16.73 10.18
C ASP A 395 2.57 -16.60 10.19
N PRO A 396 1.86 -16.95 9.08
CA PRO A 396 0.41 -16.79 8.97
C PRO A 396 -0.39 -17.58 10.04
N ASN A 397 0.13 -18.72 10.54
CA ASN A 397 -0.55 -19.51 11.56
C ASN A 397 -0.47 -18.83 12.93
N ASN A 398 0.67 -18.19 13.21
CA ASN A 398 0.84 -17.40 14.44
C ASN A 398 -0.08 -16.19 14.43
N GLN A 399 -0.16 -15.47 13.29
CA GLN A 399 -1.10 -14.36 13.10
C GLN A 399 -2.55 -14.81 13.30
N LEU A 400 -2.97 -15.90 12.67
CA LEU A 400 -4.32 -16.46 12.80
C LEU A 400 -4.63 -16.83 14.25
N THR A 401 -3.69 -17.42 14.97
CA THR A 401 -3.85 -17.81 16.38
C THR A 401 -4.01 -16.58 17.27
N ALA A 402 -3.20 -15.54 17.06
CA ALA A 402 -3.31 -14.27 17.76
C ALA A 402 -4.67 -13.59 17.52
N LEU A 403 -5.11 -13.52 16.26
CA LEU A 403 -6.41 -12.95 15.88
C LEU A 403 -7.58 -13.71 16.49
N ARG A 404 -7.53 -15.04 16.54
CA ARG A 404 -8.55 -15.84 17.25
C ARG A 404 -8.67 -15.46 18.71
N SER A 405 -7.54 -15.36 19.40
CA SER A 405 -7.51 -14.97 20.82
C SER A 405 -8.07 -13.56 21.03
N GLN A 406 -7.66 -12.63 20.20
CA GLN A 406 -8.04 -11.22 20.29
C GLN A 406 -9.53 -10.98 19.98
N LEU A 407 -10.06 -11.62 18.93
CA LEU A 407 -11.39 -11.31 18.40
C LEU A 407 -12.48 -12.24 18.96
N LYS A 408 -12.16 -13.39 19.57
CA LYS A 408 -13.15 -14.30 20.15
C LYS A 408 -14.08 -13.63 21.16
N PRO A 409 -13.62 -12.78 22.10
CA PRO A 409 -14.53 -12.07 23.02
C PRO A 409 -15.55 -11.19 22.30
N GLN A 410 -15.13 -10.50 21.23
CA GLN A 410 -16.02 -9.66 20.42
C GLN A 410 -17.06 -10.49 19.67
N ILE A 411 -16.67 -11.64 19.12
CA ILE A 411 -17.58 -12.57 18.45
C ILE A 411 -18.64 -13.07 19.45
N LEU A 412 -18.22 -13.48 20.65
CA LEU A 412 -19.12 -13.98 21.68
C LEU A 412 -20.07 -12.90 22.20
N SER A 413 -19.63 -11.65 22.34
CA SER A 413 -20.49 -10.54 22.75
C SER A 413 -21.63 -10.25 21.78
N ALA A 414 -21.45 -10.57 20.50
CA ALA A 414 -22.49 -10.39 19.48
C ALA A 414 -23.62 -11.43 19.55
N LEU A 415 -23.48 -12.45 20.36
CA LEU A 415 -24.56 -13.42 20.63
C LEU A 415 -25.68 -12.87 21.57
N ALA A 416 -25.45 -11.70 22.19
CA ALA A 416 -26.46 -11.08 23.06
C ALA A 416 -27.64 -10.52 22.26
N ASP A 417 -28.85 -10.54 22.87
CA ASP A 417 -30.11 -10.17 22.20
C ASP A 417 -30.18 -8.72 21.70
N ASN A 418 -29.46 -7.80 22.33
CA ASN A 418 -29.51 -6.36 22.03
C ASN A 418 -28.36 -5.91 21.12
N THR A 419 -27.74 -6.83 20.37
CA THR A 419 -26.62 -6.52 19.50
C THR A 419 -27.14 -6.00 18.15
N SER A 420 -26.49 -4.93 17.59
CA SER A 420 -26.85 -4.39 16.28
C SER A 420 -26.60 -5.39 15.15
N THR A 421 -27.38 -5.30 14.07
CA THR A 421 -27.20 -6.11 12.85
C THR A 421 -25.77 -6.05 12.32
N GLN A 422 -25.16 -4.87 12.32
CA GLN A 422 -23.76 -4.71 11.91
C GLN A 422 -22.78 -5.54 12.76
N ASN A 423 -22.95 -5.50 14.09
CA ASN A 423 -22.09 -6.27 14.99
C ASN A 423 -22.32 -7.78 14.85
N GLN A 424 -23.56 -8.22 14.60
CA GLN A 424 -23.90 -9.61 14.31
C GLN A 424 -23.27 -10.06 12.99
N ALA A 425 -23.40 -9.29 11.93
CA ALA A 425 -22.78 -9.56 10.63
C ALA A 425 -21.25 -9.66 10.73
N ARG A 426 -20.62 -8.70 11.43
CA ARG A 426 -19.19 -8.73 11.72
C ARG A 426 -18.78 -10.00 12.47
N ALA A 427 -19.53 -10.40 13.50
CA ALA A 427 -19.24 -11.59 14.29
C ALA A 427 -19.35 -12.87 13.43
N ALA A 428 -20.37 -12.99 12.58
CA ALA A 428 -20.51 -14.10 11.64
C ALA A 428 -19.30 -14.17 10.69
N TYR A 429 -18.92 -13.05 10.07
CA TYR A 429 -17.80 -12.98 9.17
C TYR A 429 -16.50 -13.39 9.86
N LEU A 430 -16.19 -12.79 11.01
CA LEU A 430 -15.00 -13.11 11.80
C LEU A 430 -14.97 -14.58 12.23
N ALA A 431 -16.10 -15.14 12.66
CA ALA A 431 -16.17 -16.54 13.04
C ALA A 431 -15.88 -17.48 11.86
N ILE A 432 -16.38 -17.16 10.68
CA ILE A 432 -16.11 -17.92 9.45
C ILE A 432 -14.60 -17.85 9.09
N CYS A 433 -14.07 -16.65 9.02
CA CYS A 433 -12.68 -16.44 8.62
C CYS A 433 -11.66 -17.05 9.60
N LEU A 434 -11.96 -17.00 10.89
CA LEU A 434 -11.10 -17.52 11.95
C LEU A 434 -11.35 -19.02 12.26
N GLY A 435 -12.25 -19.70 11.53
CA GLY A 435 -12.56 -21.11 11.72
C GLY A 435 -13.24 -21.42 13.05
N LEU A 436 -14.07 -20.51 13.56
CA LEU A 436 -14.85 -20.65 14.79
C LEU A 436 -16.31 -20.99 14.53
N ALA A 437 -16.76 -21.02 13.27
CA ALA A 437 -18.14 -21.20 12.89
C ALA A 437 -18.75 -22.52 13.40
N ASP A 438 -18.02 -23.63 13.28
CA ASP A 438 -18.52 -24.96 13.69
C ASP A 438 -18.72 -25.07 15.22
N SER A 439 -17.82 -24.49 16.02
CA SER A 439 -17.98 -24.47 17.47
C SER A 439 -19.17 -23.59 17.87
N LEU A 440 -19.31 -22.41 17.28
CA LEU A 440 -20.44 -21.51 17.56
C LEU A 440 -21.79 -22.12 17.14
N LYS A 441 -21.85 -22.79 15.99
CA LYS A 441 -23.04 -23.50 15.52
C LYS A 441 -23.44 -24.61 16.49
N LYS A 442 -22.47 -25.31 17.07
CA LYS A 442 -22.73 -26.39 18.06
C LYS A 442 -23.08 -25.84 19.43
N GLU A 443 -22.40 -24.82 19.90
CA GLU A 443 -22.55 -24.26 21.25
C GLU A 443 -23.77 -23.31 21.35
N HIS A 444 -24.13 -22.66 20.23
CA HIS A 444 -25.22 -21.66 20.15
C HIS A 444 -26.13 -21.88 18.93
N PRO A 445 -26.82 -23.06 18.83
CA PRO A 445 -27.56 -23.43 17.63
C PRO A 445 -28.70 -22.47 17.29
N ASP A 446 -29.32 -21.83 18.30
CA ASP A 446 -30.43 -20.87 18.12
C ASP A 446 -29.92 -19.45 17.75
N ARG A 447 -28.66 -19.14 17.99
CA ARG A 447 -28.06 -17.82 17.74
C ARG A 447 -27.30 -17.74 16.43
N TRP A 448 -26.62 -18.81 16.06
CA TRP A 448 -25.82 -18.86 14.83
C TRP A 448 -26.62 -18.48 13.57
N PRO A 449 -27.87 -18.98 13.34
CA PRO A 449 -28.66 -18.57 12.18
C PRO A 449 -28.90 -17.04 12.12
N LYS A 450 -29.14 -16.39 13.27
CA LYS A 450 -29.35 -14.93 13.32
C LYS A 450 -28.12 -14.16 12.93
N LEU A 451 -26.92 -14.64 13.28
CA LEU A 451 -25.66 -14.02 12.84
C LEU A 451 -25.49 -14.15 11.32
N LEU A 452 -25.86 -15.29 10.74
CA LEU A 452 -25.81 -15.48 9.29
C LEU A 452 -26.84 -14.59 8.58
N GLU A 453 -28.09 -14.51 9.07
CA GLU A 453 -29.12 -13.62 8.53
C GLU A 453 -28.67 -12.15 8.55
N ALA A 454 -27.97 -11.73 9.61
CA ALA A 454 -27.39 -10.39 9.68
C ALA A 454 -26.32 -10.17 8.63
N LEU A 455 -25.44 -11.16 8.38
CA LEU A 455 -24.42 -11.09 7.34
C LEU A 455 -25.05 -11.07 5.93
N GLU A 456 -26.14 -11.79 5.72
CA GLU A 456 -26.87 -11.82 4.43
C GLU A 456 -27.48 -10.45 4.06
N GLN A 457 -27.61 -9.51 5.00
CA GLN A 457 -28.00 -8.13 4.71
C GLN A 457 -26.90 -7.29 4.04
N TYR A 458 -25.71 -7.84 3.83
CA TYR A 458 -24.59 -7.19 3.15
C TYR A 458 -24.26 -7.88 1.81
N PRO A 459 -25.14 -7.80 0.79
CA PRO A 459 -25.00 -8.55 -0.46
C PRO A 459 -23.69 -8.25 -1.18
N GLN A 460 -23.21 -7.01 -1.13
CA GLN A 460 -21.95 -6.62 -1.77
C GLN A 460 -20.72 -7.29 -1.14
N LEU A 461 -20.75 -7.58 0.16
CA LEU A 461 -19.71 -8.39 0.82
C LEU A 461 -19.83 -9.87 0.41
N LEU A 462 -21.08 -10.37 0.33
CA LEU A 462 -21.30 -11.75 -0.13
C LEU A 462 -20.90 -11.96 -1.57
N ASP A 463 -21.08 -10.97 -2.44
CA ASP A 463 -20.63 -11.03 -3.84
C ASP A 463 -19.11 -11.21 -3.94
N VAL A 464 -18.33 -10.49 -3.13
CA VAL A 464 -16.87 -10.66 -3.12
C VAL A 464 -16.41 -11.91 -2.36
N LEU A 465 -17.16 -12.36 -1.34
CA LEU A 465 -16.85 -13.57 -0.56
C LEU A 465 -17.19 -14.86 -1.31
N LEU A 466 -18.36 -14.90 -1.98
CA LEU A 466 -18.91 -16.09 -2.63
C LEU A 466 -18.79 -16.07 -4.14
N GLY A 467 -18.36 -14.94 -4.71
CA GLY A 467 -18.20 -14.74 -6.15
C GLY A 467 -17.04 -15.53 -6.76
N GLY A 468 -16.87 -15.40 -8.09
CA GLY A 468 -15.91 -16.19 -8.86
C GLY A 468 -14.45 -15.76 -8.73
N SER A 469 -14.18 -14.46 -8.47
CA SER A 469 -12.83 -13.91 -8.43
C SER A 469 -12.47 -13.49 -7.01
N VAL A 470 -11.88 -14.38 -6.27
CA VAL A 470 -11.61 -14.21 -4.83
C VAL A 470 -10.13 -14.33 -4.46
N GLY A 471 -9.21 -14.06 -5.36
CA GLY A 471 -7.78 -14.15 -5.08
C GLY A 471 -7.30 -15.54 -4.63
N PRO A 472 -6.00 -15.72 -4.42
CA PRO A 472 -5.43 -17.04 -4.05
C PRO A 472 -5.96 -17.61 -2.72
N GLY A 473 -6.28 -16.74 -1.75
CA GLY A 473 -6.86 -17.13 -0.45
C GLY A 473 -8.38 -17.35 -0.47
N GLY A 474 -9.07 -16.96 -1.53
CA GLY A 474 -10.53 -16.88 -1.58
C GLY A 474 -11.25 -18.20 -1.54
N ASP A 475 -10.68 -19.25 -2.14
CA ASP A 475 -11.29 -20.57 -2.10
C ASP A 475 -11.42 -21.12 -0.67
N ARG A 476 -10.45 -20.85 0.18
CA ARG A 476 -10.50 -21.22 1.59
C ARG A 476 -11.68 -20.53 2.29
N LEU A 477 -11.81 -19.22 2.16
CA LEU A 477 -12.88 -18.44 2.81
C LEU A 477 -14.24 -18.78 2.22
N ARG A 478 -14.35 -18.94 0.91
CA ARG A 478 -15.61 -19.36 0.25
C ARG A 478 -16.09 -20.72 0.74
N LYS A 479 -15.19 -21.71 0.82
CA LYS A 479 -15.52 -23.03 1.37
C LYS A 479 -15.95 -22.94 2.82
N ALA A 480 -15.26 -22.15 3.65
CA ALA A 480 -15.64 -21.94 5.04
C ALA A 480 -17.01 -21.26 5.18
N ALA A 481 -17.30 -20.25 4.34
CA ALA A 481 -18.58 -19.56 4.33
C ALA A 481 -19.76 -20.48 3.97
N LEU A 482 -19.60 -21.29 2.93
CA LEU A 482 -20.60 -22.28 2.50
C LEU A 482 -20.82 -23.37 3.57
N ALA A 483 -19.75 -23.88 4.20
CA ALA A 483 -19.83 -24.85 5.29
C ALA A 483 -20.52 -24.27 6.53
N ALA A 484 -20.32 -23.00 6.79
CA ALA A 484 -20.99 -22.26 7.86
C ALA A 484 -22.50 -22.10 7.65
N GLY A 485 -23.01 -22.28 6.42
CA GLY A 485 -24.41 -22.22 6.05
C GLY A 485 -24.83 -21.01 5.22
N LEU A 486 -23.88 -20.15 4.80
CA LEU A 486 -24.18 -19.04 3.89
C LEU A 486 -24.62 -19.59 2.51
N LYS A 487 -25.63 -18.96 1.94
CA LYS A 487 -26.14 -19.31 0.61
C LYS A 487 -25.53 -18.38 -0.44
N LYS A 488 -25.27 -18.92 -1.63
CA LYS A 488 -24.96 -18.04 -2.77
C LYS A 488 -26.16 -17.10 -3.01
N PRO A 489 -25.91 -15.80 -3.27
CA PRO A 489 -26.97 -14.92 -3.73
C PRO A 489 -27.66 -15.56 -4.96
N ALA A 490 -28.99 -15.44 -5.03
CA ALA A 490 -29.71 -15.83 -6.24
C ALA A 490 -29.21 -14.94 -7.41
N GLN A 491 -28.75 -15.57 -8.48
CA GLN A 491 -28.31 -14.87 -9.69
C GLN A 491 -29.49 -14.14 -10.35
#